data_d5bf64dd12ed2855cb258d14842f7d50
#
_entry.id   d5bf64dd12ed2855cb258d14842f7d50
#
_cell.length_a   1.000
_cell.length_b   1.000
_cell.length_c   1.000
_cell.angle_alpha   90.00
_cell.angle_beta   90.00
_cell.angle_gamma   90.00
#
_symmetry.space_group_name_H-M   'P 1'
#
loop_
_entity.id
_entity.type
_entity.pdbx_description
1 polymer ?
#
loop_
_entity_poly.entity_id
_entity_poly.type
_entity_poly.pdbx_seq_one_letter_code
_entity_poly.pdbx_strand_id
1 'polypeptide(L)'
;MALCEAGFNELMRVLLDSFSKQERALFLEEHKGEQGNGFRPCRWCGHGCSFQLRIPRTRSDAFQPIILGILAAQESERALLFHELYARGLSCEDIAEVGRRIYGHHYSKQQVSRLSGACYEEIQEWLTRRLSSHYLAVYIDATFCSTRRDGSVSKEAYYTMLGLLPDGSREVLTVVNPPTEGAIAWEMELEALKERGVEQIDLIVSDALSGIENAVCAAFPTALHQLCVVHFKRKVLNTVSTKDKAEVGEELKALFPVEHTDMTPLAAYENLRTFARR
;
A
#
# COMPACT_ATOMS: atom_id res chain seq x y z
N MET A 1 -13.69 -37.22 12.00
CA MET A 1 -13.55 -35.76 12.14
C MET A 1 -14.72 -35.01 11.56
N ALA A 2 -15.10 -35.13 10.29
CA ALA A 2 -16.20 -34.37 9.67
C ALA A 2 -17.58 -34.50 10.34
N LEU A 3 -17.95 -35.67 10.87
CA LEU A 3 -19.21 -35.89 11.62
C LEU A 3 -19.24 -35.18 12.98
N CYS A 4 -18.08 -35.01 13.63
CA CYS A 4 -17.95 -34.31 14.91
C CYS A 4 -18.05 -32.78 14.71
N GLU A 5 -17.47 -32.26 13.62
CA GLU A 5 -17.55 -30.85 13.25
C GLU A 5 -18.95 -30.41 12.84
N ALA A 6 -19.67 -31.24 12.07
CA ALA A 6 -21.06 -30.99 11.70
C ALA A 6 -21.98 -30.94 12.94
N GLY A 7 -21.78 -31.83 13.91
CA GLY A 7 -22.52 -31.87 15.17
C GLY A 7 -22.26 -30.65 16.05
N PHE A 8 -21.02 -30.21 16.15
CA PHE A 8 -20.63 -28.99 16.89
C PHE A 8 -21.25 -27.73 16.28
N ASN A 9 -21.16 -27.58 14.95
CA ASN A 9 -21.74 -26.44 14.25
C ASN A 9 -23.26 -26.35 14.43
N GLU A 10 -23.94 -27.48 14.38
CA GLU A 10 -25.40 -27.55 14.61
C GLU A 10 -25.75 -27.22 16.06
N LEU A 11 -24.98 -27.72 17.03
CA LEU A 11 -25.16 -27.36 18.43
C LEU A 11 -24.98 -25.86 18.65
N MET A 12 -23.92 -25.27 18.15
CA MET A 12 -23.67 -23.82 18.25
C MET A 12 -24.77 -23.00 17.59
N ARG A 13 -25.24 -23.40 16.42
CA ARG A 13 -26.34 -22.75 15.72
C ARG A 13 -27.61 -22.75 16.57
N VAL A 14 -27.97 -23.90 17.13
CA VAL A 14 -29.19 -24.05 17.96
C VAL A 14 -29.09 -23.24 19.24
N LEU A 15 -27.92 -23.22 19.89
CA LEU A 15 -27.71 -22.44 21.12
C LEU A 15 -27.81 -20.94 20.84
N LEU A 16 -27.15 -20.44 19.83
CA LEU A 16 -27.14 -19.00 19.46
C LEU A 16 -28.53 -18.54 18.99
N ASP A 17 -29.22 -19.32 18.18
CA ASP A 17 -30.59 -19.04 17.75
C ASP A 17 -31.55 -19.01 18.94
N SER A 18 -31.40 -19.95 19.90
CA SER A 18 -32.26 -20.04 21.11
C SER A 18 -31.97 -18.84 22.04
N PHE A 19 -30.71 -18.52 22.27
CA PHE A 19 -30.30 -17.38 23.09
C PHE A 19 -30.87 -16.07 22.53
N SER A 20 -30.67 -15.78 21.24
CA SER A 20 -31.19 -14.56 20.63
C SER A 20 -32.73 -14.47 20.66
N LYS A 21 -33.44 -15.59 20.59
CA LYS A 21 -34.90 -15.60 20.74
C LYS A 21 -35.33 -15.26 22.17
N GLN A 22 -34.62 -15.75 23.18
CA GLN A 22 -34.90 -15.43 24.59
C GLN A 22 -34.60 -13.95 24.87
N GLU A 23 -33.48 -13.40 24.36
CA GLU A 23 -33.20 -11.97 24.49
C GLU A 23 -34.34 -11.10 23.92
N ARG A 24 -34.85 -11.44 22.71
CA ARG A 24 -36.01 -10.74 22.15
C ARG A 24 -37.26 -10.89 23.01
N ALA A 25 -37.51 -12.06 23.57
CA ALA A 25 -38.68 -12.28 24.43
C ALA A 25 -38.63 -11.35 25.66
N LEU A 26 -37.49 -11.31 26.36
CA LEU A 26 -37.26 -10.40 27.49
C LEU A 26 -37.40 -8.93 27.08
N PHE A 27 -36.81 -8.54 25.95
CA PHE A 27 -36.96 -7.20 25.44
C PHE A 27 -38.39 -6.78 25.19
N LEU A 28 -39.22 -7.67 24.63
CA LEU A 28 -40.65 -7.43 24.38
C LEU A 28 -41.48 -7.37 25.68
N GLU A 29 -41.09 -8.07 26.74
CA GLU A 29 -41.72 -7.96 28.06
C GLU A 29 -41.48 -6.58 28.70
N GLU A 30 -40.28 -6.05 28.54
CA GLU A 30 -39.87 -4.73 29.05
C GLU A 30 -40.44 -3.56 28.22
N HIS A 31 -40.62 -3.74 26.91
CA HIS A 31 -41.05 -2.70 25.97
C HIS A 31 -42.49 -2.95 25.51
N LYS A 32 -43.48 -2.64 26.39
CA LYS A 32 -44.90 -2.80 26.09
C LYS A 32 -45.30 -1.94 24.88
N GLY A 33 -45.71 -2.59 23.80
CA GLY A 33 -46.12 -1.97 22.54
C GLY A 33 -45.19 -2.31 21.35
N GLU A 34 -44.04 -2.85 21.62
CA GLU A 34 -43.16 -3.40 20.59
C GLU A 34 -43.61 -4.81 20.17
N GLN A 35 -43.37 -5.18 18.94
CA GLN A 35 -43.76 -6.47 18.37
C GLN A 35 -42.62 -7.13 17.60
N GLY A 36 -42.58 -8.46 17.67
CA GLY A 36 -41.63 -9.23 16.87
C GLY A 36 -41.88 -9.10 15.35
N ASN A 37 -40.82 -8.99 14.56
CA ASN A 37 -40.88 -8.86 13.11
C ASN A 37 -40.05 -9.94 12.40
N GLY A 38 -40.34 -11.21 12.68
CA GLY A 38 -39.66 -12.32 12.04
C GLY A 38 -38.16 -12.41 12.34
N PHE A 39 -37.41 -12.86 11.35
CA PHE A 39 -35.97 -13.13 11.47
C PHE A 39 -35.25 -12.66 10.19
N ARG A 40 -33.99 -12.25 10.34
CA ARG A 40 -33.08 -12.07 9.19
C ARG A 40 -31.98 -13.13 9.22
N PRO A 41 -31.57 -13.67 8.08
CA PRO A 41 -30.40 -14.55 8.01
C PRO A 41 -29.13 -13.76 8.27
N CYS A 42 -28.19 -14.33 9.04
CA CYS A 42 -26.86 -13.82 9.24
C CYS A 42 -25.87 -14.98 9.23
N ARG A 43 -24.71 -14.81 8.64
CA ARG A 43 -23.70 -15.87 8.56
C ARG A 43 -22.71 -15.72 9.71
N TRP A 44 -22.54 -16.78 10.48
CA TRP A 44 -21.44 -16.94 11.41
C TRP A 44 -20.23 -17.52 10.66
N CYS A 45 -19.02 -16.99 10.90
CA CYS A 45 -17.76 -17.53 10.38
C CYS A 45 -16.71 -17.42 11.49
N GLY A 46 -16.15 -18.55 11.90
CA GLY A 46 -15.09 -18.58 12.91
C GLY A 46 -14.68 -20.02 13.26
N HIS A 47 -13.51 -20.19 13.82
CA HIS A 47 -12.96 -21.47 14.26
C HIS A 47 -13.02 -22.59 13.20
N GLY A 48 -12.72 -22.26 11.93
CA GLY A 48 -12.72 -23.22 10.83
C GLY A 48 -14.12 -23.61 10.33
N CYS A 49 -15.20 -23.01 10.84
CA CYS A 49 -16.57 -23.33 10.47
C CYS A 49 -17.38 -22.11 10.03
N SER A 50 -18.45 -22.36 9.28
CA SER A 50 -19.45 -21.35 8.96
C SER A 50 -20.85 -21.95 8.95
N PHE A 51 -21.82 -21.23 9.51
CA PHE A 51 -23.22 -21.63 9.50
C PHE A 51 -24.14 -20.40 9.48
N GLN A 52 -25.42 -20.62 9.18
CA GLN A 52 -26.41 -19.56 9.08
C GLN A 52 -27.21 -19.44 10.37
N LEU A 53 -27.24 -18.24 10.97
CA LEU A 53 -28.05 -17.86 12.11
C LEU A 53 -29.34 -17.18 11.66
N ARG A 54 -30.36 -17.26 12.47
CA ARG A 54 -31.66 -16.60 12.31
C ARG A 54 -31.80 -15.52 13.37
N ILE A 55 -31.35 -14.31 13.07
CA ILE A 55 -31.36 -13.17 13.99
C ILE A 55 -32.79 -12.64 14.12
N PRO A 56 -33.38 -12.65 15.32
CA PRO A 56 -34.73 -12.14 15.55
C PRO A 56 -34.76 -10.61 15.43
N ARG A 57 -35.90 -10.09 14.96
CA ARG A 57 -36.12 -8.65 14.78
C ARG A 57 -37.40 -8.18 15.48
N THR A 58 -37.47 -6.86 15.76
CA THR A 58 -38.69 -6.15 16.19
C THR A 58 -39.15 -5.20 15.09
N ARG A 59 -40.38 -4.67 15.18
CA ARG A 59 -40.93 -3.77 14.15
C ARG A 59 -40.21 -2.45 14.04
N SER A 60 -39.80 -1.90 15.16
CA SER A 60 -39.04 -0.65 15.21
C SER A 60 -37.55 -0.80 14.91
N ASP A 61 -37.03 -2.05 14.79
CA ASP A 61 -35.61 -2.41 14.78
C ASP A 61 -34.82 -1.92 16.03
N ALA A 62 -35.51 -1.59 17.13
CA ALA A 62 -34.88 -1.13 18.36
C ALA A 62 -34.17 -2.27 19.13
N PHE A 63 -34.57 -3.52 18.90
CA PHE A 63 -33.90 -4.66 19.48
C PHE A 63 -32.60 -5.01 18.79
N GLN A 64 -31.49 -4.98 19.54
CA GLN A 64 -30.15 -5.31 19.06
C GLN A 64 -29.62 -6.52 19.89
N PRO A 65 -29.72 -7.75 19.37
CA PRO A 65 -29.23 -8.93 20.11
C PRO A 65 -27.69 -8.90 20.23
N ILE A 66 -27.18 -9.34 21.37
CA ILE A 66 -25.75 -9.40 21.72
C ILE A 66 -24.92 -10.08 20.62
N ILE A 67 -25.51 -11.10 19.97
CA ILE A 67 -24.83 -11.82 18.88
C ILE A 67 -24.39 -10.90 17.73
N LEU A 68 -25.10 -9.80 17.47
CA LEU A 68 -24.69 -8.83 16.42
C LEU A 68 -23.41 -8.09 16.80
N GLY A 69 -23.23 -7.75 18.08
CA GLY A 69 -21.99 -7.17 18.58
C GLY A 69 -20.81 -8.12 18.44
N ILE A 70 -21.02 -9.40 18.76
CA ILE A 70 -20.00 -10.44 18.61
C ILE A 70 -19.60 -10.62 17.13
N LEU A 71 -20.59 -10.64 16.22
CA LEU A 71 -20.33 -10.74 14.78
C LEU A 71 -19.56 -9.53 14.24
N ALA A 72 -19.91 -8.33 14.69
CA ALA A 72 -19.20 -7.11 14.32
C ALA A 72 -17.76 -7.11 14.83
N ALA A 73 -17.53 -7.53 16.09
CA ALA A 73 -16.19 -7.67 16.64
C ALA A 73 -15.33 -8.66 15.84
N GLN A 74 -15.89 -9.81 15.47
CA GLN A 74 -15.20 -10.80 14.63
C GLN A 74 -14.89 -10.29 13.23
N GLU A 75 -15.73 -9.44 12.65
CA GLU A 75 -15.46 -8.83 11.36
C GLU A 75 -14.29 -7.83 11.45
N SER A 76 -14.24 -7.05 12.52
CA SER A 76 -13.15 -6.14 12.80
C SER A 76 -11.81 -6.88 13.03
N GLU A 77 -11.82 -7.96 13.82
CA GLU A 77 -10.63 -8.80 14.03
C GLU A 77 -10.10 -9.40 12.71
N ARG A 78 -11.01 -9.86 11.84
CA ARG A 78 -10.63 -10.37 10.51
C ARG A 78 -10.05 -9.28 9.62
N ALA A 79 -10.63 -8.09 9.66
CA ALA A 79 -10.13 -6.96 8.90
C ALA A 79 -8.71 -6.59 9.34
N LEU A 80 -8.46 -6.51 10.66
CA LEU A 80 -7.13 -6.28 11.22
C LEU A 80 -6.14 -7.38 10.83
N LEU A 81 -6.52 -8.65 10.94
CA LEU A 81 -5.65 -9.75 10.53
C LEU A 81 -5.30 -9.68 9.03
N PHE A 82 -6.28 -9.42 8.16
CA PHE A 82 -6.05 -9.34 6.72
C PHE A 82 -5.19 -8.13 6.36
N HIS A 83 -5.37 -7.02 7.08
CA HIS A 83 -4.51 -5.87 6.97
C HIS A 83 -3.06 -6.19 7.33
N GLU A 84 -2.82 -6.78 8.51
CA GLU A 84 -1.49 -7.17 8.97
C GLU A 84 -0.77 -8.12 7.98
N LEU A 85 -1.50 -9.10 7.44
CA LEU A 85 -0.94 -10.00 6.44
C LEU A 85 -0.58 -9.27 5.14
N TYR A 86 -1.44 -8.33 4.70
CA TYR A 86 -1.20 -7.51 3.53
C TYR A 86 0.00 -6.56 3.72
N ALA A 87 0.09 -5.91 4.87
CA ALA A 87 1.21 -5.04 5.23
C ALA A 87 2.56 -5.80 5.29
N ARG A 88 2.52 -7.11 5.59
CA ARG A 88 3.69 -8.00 5.54
C ARG A 88 4.02 -8.54 4.13
N GLY A 89 3.31 -8.09 3.11
CA GLY A 89 3.58 -8.37 1.71
C GLY A 89 2.90 -9.62 1.14
N LEU A 90 1.93 -10.22 1.85
CA LEU A 90 1.14 -11.32 1.28
C LEU A 90 0.20 -10.78 0.20
N SER A 91 0.03 -11.53 -0.88
CA SER A 91 -0.96 -11.20 -1.90
C SER A 91 -2.39 -11.40 -1.39
N CYS A 92 -3.37 -10.70 -2.00
CA CYS A 92 -4.80 -10.94 -1.68
C CYS A 92 -5.22 -12.40 -1.88
N GLU A 93 -4.52 -13.17 -2.72
CA GLU A 93 -4.76 -14.59 -2.97
C GLU A 93 -4.29 -15.45 -1.81
N ASP A 94 -3.07 -15.19 -1.32
CA ASP A 94 -2.51 -15.88 -0.15
C ASP A 94 -3.34 -15.58 1.11
N ILE A 95 -3.74 -14.32 1.29
CA ILE A 95 -4.61 -13.90 2.42
C ILE A 95 -5.98 -14.60 2.34
N ALA A 96 -6.57 -14.70 1.15
CA ALA A 96 -7.83 -15.41 0.96
C ALA A 96 -7.70 -16.90 1.35
N GLU A 97 -6.58 -17.55 1.00
CA GLU A 97 -6.31 -18.94 1.37
C GLU A 97 -6.09 -19.11 2.88
N VAL A 98 -5.34 -18.20 3.52
CA VAL A 98 -5.17 -18.18 4.98
C VAL A 98 -6.53 -17.98 5.66
N GLY A 99 -7.33 -17.01 5.19
CA GLY A 99 -8.67 -16.75 5.71
C GLY A 99 -9.59 -17.97 5.57
N ARG A 100 -9.52 -18.69 4.45
CA ARG A 100 -10.27 -19.94 4.24
C ARG A 100 -9.89 -21.01 5.27
N ARG A 101 -8.60 -21.16 5.56
CA ARG A 101 -8.12 -22.16 6.55
C ARG A 101 -8.52 -21.81 7.98
N ILE A 102 -8.43 -20.54 8.36
CA ILE A 102 -8.73 -20.09 9.74
C ILE A 102 -10.22 -20.00 9.99
N TYR A 103 -11.00 -19.44 9.05
CA TYR A 103 -12.41 -19.12 9.25
C TYR A 103 -13.37 -20.08 8.55
N GLY A 104 -12.87 -21.09 7.80
CA GLY A 104 -13.69 -22.05 7.08
C GLY A 104 -14.58 -21.44 5.99
N HIS A 105 -14.26 -20.22 5.52
CA HIS A 105 -15.02 -19.48 4.52
C HIS A 105 -14.12 -19.00 3.39
N HIS A 106 -14.63 -19.09 2.16
CA HIS A 106 -13.92 -18.58 0.98
C HIS A 106 -14.09 -17.06 0.87
N TYR A 107 -12.97 -16.36 0.79
CA TYR A 107 -12.90 -14.93 0.52
C TYR A 107 -12.48 -14.69 -0.92
N SER A 108 -13.17 -13.81 -1.61
CA SER A 108 -12.71 -13.34 -2.93
C SER A 108 -11.57 -12.33 -2.76
N LYS A 109 -10.72 -12.17 -3.78
CA LYS A 109 -9.67 -11.12 -3.81
C LYS A 109 -10.24 -9.73 -3.53
N GLN A 110 -11.44 -9.43 -4.02
CA GLN A 110 -12.13 -8.16 -3.81
C GLN A 110 -12.58 -7.97 -2.34
N GLN A 111 -13.00 -9.05 -1.67
CA GLN A 111 -13.34 -8.98 -0.24
C GLN A 111 -12.09 -8.76 0.60
N VAL A 112 -11.00 -9.47 0.31
CA VAL A 112 -9.71 -9.25 0.98
C VAL A 112 -9.25 -7.82 0.78
N SER A 113 -9.25 -7.30 -0.45
CA SER A 113 -8.86 -5.92 -0.76
C SER A 113 -9.70 -4.88 0.01
N ARG A 114 -11.01 -5.10 0.15
CA ARG A 114 -11.87 -4.21 0.95
C ARG A 114 -11.56 -4.27 2.45
N LEU A 115 -11.34 -5.46 2.98
CA LEU A 115 -11.00 -5.64 4.39
C LEU A 115 -9.60 -5.09 4.71
N SER A 116 -8.64 -5.23 3.79
CA SER A 116 -7.31 -4.63 3.91
C SER A 116 -7.31 -3.10 3.72
N GLY A 117 -8.34 -2.55 3.09
CA GLY A 117 -8.51 -1.11 2.84
C GLY A 117 -8.84 -0.27 4.10
N ALA A 118 -8.95 -0.91 5.27
CA ALA A 118 -9.06 -0.23 6.57
C ALA A 118 -7.81 0.62 6.94
N CYS A 119 -6.75 0.55 6.11
CA CYS A 119 -5.48 1.27 6.29
C CYS A 119 -5.49 2.71 5.78
N TYR A 120 -6.59 3.22 5.27
CA TYR A 120 -6.58 4.54 4.65
C TYR A 120 -6.16 5.64 5.64
N GLU A 121 -6.64 5.57 6.88
CA GLU A 121 -6.28 6.53 7.93
C GLU A 121 -4.78 6.42 8.28
N GLU A 122 -4.27 5.21 8.48
CA GLU A 122 -2.84 4.96 8.75
C GLU A 122 -1.94 5.44 7.60
N ILE A 123 -2.37 5.23 6.34
CA ILE A 123 -1.66 5.74 5.17
C ILE A 123 -1.67 7.27 5.16
N GLN A 124 -2.79 7.91 5.49
CA GLN A 124 -2.86 9.36 5.56
C GLN A 124 -1.98 9.92 6.69
N GLU A 125 -1.98 9.31 7.87
CA GLU A 125 -1.08 9.65 8.96
C GLU A 125 0.38 9.49 8.55
N TRP A 126 0.71 8.40 7.85
CA TRP A 126 2.05 8.17 7.33
C TRP A 126 2.46 9.21 6.29
N LEU A 127 1.58 9.57 5.35
CA LEU A 127 1.84 10.58 4.32
C LEU A 127 2.01 11.99 4.90
N THR A 128 1.37 12.29 6.03
CA THR A 128 1.44 13.61 6.69
C THR A 128 2.42 13.67 7.85
N ARG A 129 3.08 12.56 8.21
CA ARG A 129 4.02 12.52 9.31
C ARG A 129 5.17 13.52 9.14
N ARG A 130 5.71 14.00 10.24
CA ARG A 130 6.91 14.84 10.23
C ARG A 130 8.12 14.04 9.72
N LEU A 131 8.91 14.68 8.88
CA LEU A 131 10.14 14.13 8.31
C LEU A 131 11.38 14.69 9.02
N SER A 132 12.54 14.11 8.75
CA SER A 132 13.82 14.67 9.19
C SER A 132 14.08 16.02 8.53
N SER A 133 14.76 16.91 9.23
CA SER A 133 15.13 18.23 8.67
C SER A 133 16.20 18.14 7.59
N HIS A 134 17.04 17.09 7.59
CA HIS A 134 18.16 16.97 6.67
C HIS A 134 18.27 15.57 6.05
N TYR A 135 18.45 15.51 4.74
CA TYR A 135 18.75 14.31 3.95
C TYR A 135 20.01 14.50 3.11
N LEU A 136 20.93 13.53 3.15
CA LEU A 136 22.11 13.50 2.28
C LEU A 136 21.72 13.31 0.82
N ALA A 137 20.70 12.47 0.57
CA ALA A 137 20.20 12.27 -0.77
C ALA A 137 18.70 11.93 -0.75
N VAL A 138 18.00 12.37 -1.79
CA VAL A 138 16.62 11.93 -2.08
C VAL A 138 16.61 11.33 -3.48
N TYR A 139 16.16 10.09 -3.59
CA TYR A 139 15.99 9.37 -4.84
C TYR A 139 14.53 9.42 -5.27
N ILE A 140 14.28 9.78 -6.52
CA ILE A 140 12.94 9.80 -7.13
C ILE A 140 12.92 8.78 -8.25
N ASP A 141 12.09 7.74 -8.11
CA ASP A 141 11.98 6.65 -9.08
C ASP A 141 10.53 6.28 -9.36
N ALA A 142 10.23 5.93 -10.60
CA ALA A 142 8.89 5.58 -11.06
C ALA A 142 8.67 4.07 -11.15
N THR A 143 7.58 3.60 -10.57
CA THR A 143 7.06 2.25 -10.78
C THR A 143 5.73 2.31 -11.53
N PHE A 144 5.61 1.57 -12.63
CA PHE A 144 4.38 1.54 -13.43
C PHE A 144 3.44 0.44 -12.95
N CYS A 145 2.27 0.85 -12.44
CA CYS A 145 1.22 -0.05 -11.98
C CYS A 145 -0.02 0.04 -12.86
N SER A 146 -0.70 -1.10 -13.06
CA SER A 146 -2.02 -1.11 -13.70
C SER A 146 -3.07 -0.57 -12.73
N THR A 147 -3.55 0.63 -12.98
CA THR A 147 -4.49 1.34 -12.12
C THR A 147 -5.86 1.41 -12.79
N ARG A 148 -6.91 1.14 -12.03
CA ARG A 148 -8.29 1.28 -12.51
C ARG A 148 -8.85 2.62 -12.07
N ARG A 149 -9.24 3.47 -13.04
CA ARG A 149 -9.97 4.72 -12.84
C ARG A 149 -11.17 4.76 -13.78
N ASP A 150 -12.30 5.21 -13.30
CA ASP A 150 -13.52 5.44 -14.10
C ASP A 150 -13.91 4.27 -15.02
N GLY A 151 -13.73 3.03 -14.52
CA GLY A 151 -14.07 1.81 -15.25
C GLY A 151 -13.03 1.33 -16.27
N SER A 152 -11.98 2.10 -16.55
CA SER A 152 -10.84 1.74 -17.41
C SER A 152 -9.61 1.31 -16.60
N VAL A 153 -8.71 0.56 -17.24
CA VAL A 153 -7.41 0.18 -16.64
C VAL A 153 -6.31 0.73 -17.51
N SER A 154 -5.46 1.57 -16.94
CA SER A 154 -4.27 2.13 -17.59
C SER A 154 -3.01 1.84 -16.79
N LYS A 155 -1.85 1.88 -17.44
CA LYS A 155 -0.57 1.89 -16.73
C LYS A 155 -0.27 3.32 -16.29
N GLU A 156 -0.19 3.52 -14.98
CA GLU A 156 0.12 4.81 -14.38
C GLU A 156 1.46 4.76 -13.65
N ALA A 157 2.20 5.86 -13.67
CA ALA A 157 3.45 6.00 -12.97
C ALA A 157 3.20 6.38 -11.50
N TYR A 158 3.76 5.62 -10.59
CA TYR A 158 3.81 5.92 -9.16
C TYR A 158 5.26 6.27 -8.81
N TYR A 159 5.49 7.48 -8.37
CA TYR A 159 6.81 7.97 -8.01
C TYR A 159 7.06 7.81 -6.52
N THR A 160 8.09 7.08 -6.19
CA THR A 160 8.57 6.93 -4.80
C THR A 160 9.72 7.89 -4.56
N MET A 161 9.64 8.67 -3.49
CA MET A 161 10.74 9.49 -2.99
C MET A 161 11.36 8.78 -1.79
N LEU A 162 12.62 8.37 -1.93
CA LEU A 162 13.41 7.66 -0.90
C LEU A 162 14.51 8.57 -0.37
N GLY A 163 14.46 8.90 0.91
CA GLY A 163 15.48 9.70 1.59
C GLY A 163 16.59 8.84 2.20
N LEU A 164 17.82 9.33 2.10
CA LEU A 164 19.00 8.81 2.79
C LEU A 164 19.37 9.80 3.88
N LEU A 165 19.37 9.37 5.14
CA LEU A 165 19.73 10.18 6.29
C LEU A 165 21.25 10.22 6.52
N PRO A 166 21.76 11.18 7.33
CA PRO A 166 23.18 11.29 7.67
C PRO A 166 23.77 10.07 8.37
N ASP A 167 22.95 9.30 9.08
CA ASP A 167 23.35 8.05 9.75
C ASP A 167 23.41 6.84 8.80
N GLY A 168 23.09 7.02 7.51
CA GLY A 168 23.04 5.97 6.50
C GLY A 168 21.73 5.20 6.46
N SER A 169 20.78 5.47 7.33
CA SER A 169 19.44 4.90 7.26
C SER A 169 18.63 5.47 6.09
N ARG A 170 17.61 4.73 5.67
CA ARG A 170 16.76 5.08 4.54
C ARG A 170 15.31 5.08 4.96
N GLU A 171 14.56 6.05 4.47
CA GLU A 171 13.10 6.05 4.63
C GLU A 171 12.38 6.47 3.35
N VAL A 172 11.22 5.89 3.11
CA VAL A 172 10.34 6.34 2.03
C VAL A 172 9.62 7.60 2.51
N LEU A 173 9.83 8.73 1.84
CA LEU A 173 9.25 10.03 2.21
C LEU A 173 7.79 10.12 1.78
N THR A 174 7.53 9.75 0.53
CA THR A 174 6.19 9.75 -0.07
C THR A 174 6.13 8.83 -1.27
N VAL A 175 4.90 8.47 -1.66
CA VAL A 175 4.58 7.82 -2.93
C VAL A 175 3.46 8.62 -3.58
N VAL A 176 3.71 9.14 -4.77
CA VAL A 176 2.78 10.03 -5.47
C VAL A 176 2.45 9.51 -6.86
N ASN A 177 1.23 9.80 -7.30
CA ASN A 177 0.78 9.51 -8.65
C ASN A 177 0.19 10.82 -9.23
N PRO A 178 1.04 11.76 -9.70
CA PRO A 178 0.57 13.01 -10.25
C PRO A 178 -0.22 12.76 -11.54
N PRO A 179 -1.32 13.48 -11.77
CA PRO A 179 -2.17 13.30 -12.95
C PRO A 179 -1.45 13.68 -14.26
N THR A 180 -0.44 14.54 -14.16
CA THR A 180 0.43 14.97 -15.27
C THR A 180 1.83 15.15 -14.74
N GLU A 181 2.83 14.70 -15.52
CA GLU A 181 4.23 15.04 -15.26
C GLU A 181 4.50 16.48 -15.69
N GLY A 182 5.23 17.23 -14.87
CA GLY A 182 5.63 18.59 -15.19
C GLY A 182 6.25 19.31 -14.01
N ALA A 183 6.90 20.46 -14.28
CA ALA A 183 7.61 21.23 -13.27
C ALA A 183 6.70 21.62 -12.08
N ILE A 184 5.47 22.03 -12.35
CA ILE A 184 4.52 22.45 -11.32
C ILE A 184 4.16 21.28 -10.37
N ALA A 185 3.94 20.07 -10.93
CA ALA A 185 3.62 18.91 -10.11
C ALA A 185 4.81 18.55 -9.19
N TRP A 186 6.02 18.56 -9.70
CA TRP A 186 7.23 18.33 -8.90
C TRP A 186 7.49 19.40 -7.86
N GLU A 187 7.24 20.67 -8.18
CA GLU A 187 7.35 21.78 -7.24
C GLU A 187 6.40 21.60 -6.07
N MET A 188 5.14 21.24 -6.33
CA MET A 188 4.16 20.95 -5.28
C MET A 188 4.59 19.79 -4.38
N GLU A 189 5.10 18.71 -4.95
CA GLU A 189 5.55 17.54 -4.18
C GLU A 189 6.79 17.85 -3.33
N LEU A 190 7.74 18.62 -3.85
CA LEU A 190 8.93 19.04 -3.10
C LEU A 190 8.57 20.07 -2.00
N GLU A 191 7.65 20.98 -2.23
CA GLU A 191 7.13 21.89 -1.20
C GLU A 191 6.41 21.11 -0.09
N ALA A 192 5.63 20.07 -0.43
CA ALA A 192 5.01 19.23 0.57
C ALA A 192 6.02 18.52 1.50
N LEU A 193 7.24 18.23 1.04
CA LEU A 193 8.32 17.74 1.91
C LEU A 193 8.76 18.82 2.91
N LYS A 194 8.85 20.08 2.49
CA LYS A 194 9.19 21.22 3.39
C LYS A 194 8.11 21.43 4.45
N GLU A 195 6.84 21.39 4.06
CA GLU A 195 5.71 21.50 5.00
C GLU A 195 5.76 20.41 6.07
N ARG A 196 6.32 19.26 5.74
CA ARG A 196 6.53 18.13 6.66
C ARG A 196 7.85 18.22 7.45
N GLY A 197 8.61 19.31 7.32
CA GLY A 197 9.78 19.62 8.14
C GLY A 197 11.13 19.42 7.47
N VAL A 198 11.22 19.11 6.17
CA VAL A 198 12.49 19.00 5.46
C VAL A 198 13.05 20.41 5.20
N GLU A 199 14.22 20.71 5.72
CA GLU A 199 14.89 22.00 5.59
C GLU A 199 16.04 21.95 4.57
N GLN A 200 16.74 20.80 4.50
CA GLN A 200 17.91 20.62 3.66
C GLN A 200 17.94 19.25 2.99
N ILE A 201 18.26 19.26 1.69
CA ILE A 201 18.62 18.08 0.90
C ILE A 201 19.93 18.43 0.17
N ASP A 202 20.96 17.57 0.30
CA ASP A 202 22.24 17.83 -0.35
C ASP A 202 22.23 17.40 -1.81
N LEU A 203 21.58 16.25 -2.11
CA LEU A 203 21.53 15.69 -3.45
C LEU A 203 20.13 15.15 -3.77
N ILE A 204 19.58 15.50 -4.93
CA ILE A 204 18.38 14.87 -5.48
C ILE A 204 18.77 14.08 -6.74
N VAL A 205 18.43 12.80 -6.75
CA VAL A 205 18.70 11.89 -7.88
C VAL A 205 17.38 11.46 -8.51
N SER A 206 17.19 11.71 -9.79
CA SER A 206 15.97 11.28 -10.51
C SER A 206 16.30 10.72 -11.89
N ASP A 207 15.33 10.03 -12.52
CA ASP A 207 15.37 9.85 -13.97
C ASP A 207 15.18 11.21 -14.68
N ALA A 208 15.32 11.23 -16.00
CA ALA A 208 15.13 12.44 -16.82
C ALA A 208 13.64 12.84 -16.86
N LEU A 209 13.10 13.21 -15.70
CA LEU A 209 11.70 13.64 -15.53
C LEU A 209 11.54 15.08 -16.03
N SER A 210 10.46 15.33 -16.78
CA SER A 210 10.22 16.65 -17.34
C SER A 210 10.01 17.70 -16.24
N GLY A 211 10.84 18.75 -16.24
CA GLY A 211 10.71 19.89 -15.33
C GLY A 211 11.23 19.68 -13.91
N ILE A 212 11.76 18.49 -13.57
CA ILE A 212 12.25 18.18 -12.21
C ILE A 212 13.40 19.10 -11.78
N GLU A 213 14.32 19.43 -12.70
CA GLU A 213 15.49 20.27 -12.42
C GLU A 213 15.07 21.68 -11.98
N ASN A 214 14.08 22.26 -12.66
CA ASN A 214 13.53 23.58 -12.29
C ASN A 214 12.82 23.53 -10.93
N ALA A 215 12.05 22.46 -10.68
CA ALA A 215 11.35 22.28 -9.41
C ALA A 215 12.33 22.09 -8.23
N VAL A 216 13.43 21.36 -8.43
CA VAL A 216 14.51 21.22 -7.43
C VAL A 216 15.15 22.56 -7.14
N CYS A 217 15.52 23.34 -8.15
CA CYS A 217 16.11 24.67 -7.98
C CYS A 217 15.16 25.62 -7.25
N ALA A 218 13.85 25.52 -7.48
CA ALA A 218 12.87 26.37 -6.81
C ALA A 218 12.65 25.97 -5.33
N ALA A 219 12.44 24.67 -5.06
CA ALA A 219 12.12 24.17 -3.74
C ALA A 219 13.38 24.09 -2.82
N PHE A 220 14.49 23.58 -3.33
CA PHE A 220 15.74 23.37 -2.58
C PHE A 220 16.93 23.98 -3.35
N PRO A 221 17.13 25.30 -3.31
CA PRO A 221 18.15 25.98 -4.11
C PRO A 221 19.60 25.54 -3.84
N THR A 222 19.85 24.95 -2.67
CA THR A 222 21.19 24.45 -2.28
C THR A 222 21.41 22.99 -2.65
N ALA A 223 20.36 22.27 -3.04
CA ALA A 223 20.45 20.88 -3.44
C ALA A 223 21.09 20.74 -4.83
N LEU A 224 21.98 19.76 -4.96
CA LEU A 224 22.48 19.35 -6.28
C LEU A 224 21.43 18.41 -6.91
N HIS A 225 21.20 18.56 -8.21
CA HIS A 225 20.40 17.59 -8.97
C HIS A 225 21.31 16.75 -9.87
N GLN A 226 21.08 15.42 -9.82
CA GLN A 226 21.81 14.47 -10.67
C GLN A 226 20.84 13.49 -11.33
N LEU A 227 21.08 13.23 -12.61
CA LEU A 227 20.38 12.16 -13.32
C LEU A 227 20.83 10.78 -12.81
N CYS A 228 19.89 9.88 -12.66
CA CYS A 228 20.14 8.52 -12.20
C CYS A 228 21.04 7.76 -13.19
N VAL A 229 22.23 7.39 -12.74
CA VAL A 229 23.22 6.64 -13.54
C VAL A 229 22.68 5.29 -14.00
N VAL A 230 21.86 4.63 -13.19
CA VAL A 230 21.25 3.33 -13.53
C VAL A 230 20.30 3.48 -14.72
N HIS A 231 19.42 4.50 -14.70
CA HIS A 231 18.53 4.79 -15.83
C HIS A 231 19.28 5.24 -17.07
N PHE A 232 20.31 6.08 -16.91
CA PHE A 232 21.17 6.47 -18.01
C PHE A 232 21.83 5.24 -18.67
N LYS A 233 22.46 4.34 -17.90
CA LYS A 233 23.05 3.11 -18.44
C LYS A 233 22.02 2.24 -19.17
N ARG A 234 20.84 2.05 -18.61
CA ARG A 234 19.74 1.29 -19.23
C ARG A 234 19.31 1.93 -20.56
N LYS A 235 19.15 3.25 -20.57
CA LYS A 235 18.75 3.98 -21.79
C LYS A 235 19.78 3.81 -22.89
N VAL A 236 21.06 3.99 -22.61
CA VAL A 236 22.15 3.76 -23.59
C VAL A 236 22.11 2.33 -24.11
N LEU A 237 22.07 1.31 -23.23
CA LEU A 237 22.04 -0.09 -23.64
C LEU A 237 20.79 -0.49 -24.42
N ASN A 238 19.67 0.20 -24.24
CA ASN A 238 18.45 -0.04 -25.01
C ASN A 238 18.50 0.56 -26.43
N THR A 239 19.35 1.57 -26.67
CA THR A 239 19.53 2.18 -27.99
C THR A 239 20.61 1.51 -28.81
N VAL A 240 21.52 0.77 -28.17
CA VAL A 240 22.65 0.08 -28.82
C VAL A 240 22.20 -1.27 -29.39
N SER A 241 22.81 -1.66 -30.53
CA SER A 241 22.53 -2.97 -31.16
C SER A 241 22.90 -4.13 -30.23
N THR A 242 22.22 -5.25 -30.39
CA THR A 242 22.44 -6.44 -29.53
C THR A 242 23.91 -6.94 -29.60
N LYS A 243 24.60 -6.70 -30.73
CA LYS A 243 25.98 -7.12 -30.92
C LYS A 243 26.95 -6.33 -30.04
N ASP A 244 26.67 -5.06 -29.84
CA ASP A 244 27.59 -4.09 -29.21
C ASP A 244 27.24 -3.91 -27.72
N LYS A 245 26.12 -4.47 -27.24
CA LYS A 245 25.65 -4.31 -25.84
C LYS A 245 26.67 -4.77 -24.80
N ALA A 246 27.41 -5.83 -25.06
CA ALA A 246 28.40 -6.35 -24.12
C ALA A 246 29.59 -5.40 -23.97
N GLU A 247 30.13 -4.91 -25.09
CA GLU A 247 31.26 -3.97 -25.12
C GLU A 247 30.86 -2.64 -24.47
N VAL A 248 29.75 -2.04 -24.93
CA VAL A 248 29.24 -0.78 -24.37
C VAL A 248 28.89 -0.94 -22.86
N GLY A 249 28.42 -2.09 -22.45
CA GLY A 249 28.15 -2.37 -21.04
C GLY A 249 29.41 -2.33 -20.17
N GLU A 250 30.53 -2.86 -20.63
CA GLU A 250 31.81 -2.80 -19.92
C GLU A 250 32.37 -1.37 -19.90
N GLU A 251 32.28 -0.65 -21.03
CA GLU A 251 32.67 0.77 -21.06
C GLU A 251 31.85 1.63 -20.08
N LEU A 252 30.53 1.41 -19.99
CA LEU A 252 29.66 2.10 -19.03
C LEU A 252 29.99 1.74 -17.58
N LYS A 253 30.45 0.52 -17.29
CA LYS A 253 30.94 0.18 -15.94
C LYS A 253 32.22 0.94 -15.59
N ALA A 254 33.15 1.06 -16.55
CA ALA A 254 34.36 1.80 -16.34
C ALA A 254 34.13 3.31 -16.18
N LEU A 255 33.15 3.87 -16.90
CA LEU A 255 32.77 5.29 -16.77
C LEU A 255 32.10 5.62 -15.42
N PHE A 256 31.34 4.70 -14.88
CA PHE A 256 30.60 4.87 -13.63
C PHE A 256 30.93 3.72 -12.68
N PRO A 257 32.15 3.69 -12.11
CA PRO A 257 32.55 2.66 -11.16
C PRO A 257 31.69 2.70 -9.90
N VAL A 258 31.40 1.55 -9.32
CA VAL A 258 30.63 1.45 -8.07
C VAL A 258 31.53 1.70 -6.87
N GLU A 259 32.81 1.35 -6.99
CA GLU A 259 33.80 1.55 -5.94
C GLU A 259 34.37 2.98 -5.98
N HIS A 260 34.78 3.47 -4.83
CA HIS A 260 35.43 4.78 -4.72
C HIS A 260 36.69 4.80 -5.62
N THR A 261 36.79 5.81 -6.45
CA THR A 261 37.95 6.03 -7.31
C THR A 261 38.53 7.43 -7.06
N ASP A 262 39.85 7.57 -7.25
CA ASP A 262 40.54 8.88 -7.18
C ASP A 262 40.35 9.65 -8.48
N MET A 263 39.33 9.35 -9.29
CA MET A 263 39.04 10.00 -10.55
C MET A 263 38.66 11.47 -10.30
N THR A 264 39.41 12.37 -10.88
CA THR A 264 39.09 13.80 -10.82
C THR A 264 37.86 14.13 -11.70
N PRO A 265 37.09 15.20 -11.37
CA PRO A 265 35.95 15.61 -12.20
C PRO A 265 36.31 15.87 -13.66
N LEU A 266 37.51 16.41 -13.91
CA LEU A 266 38.01 16.65 -15.27
C LEU A 266 38.23 15.33 -16.02
N ALA A 267 38.89 14.36 -15.40
CA ALA A 267 39.12 13.05 -15.98
C ALA A 267 37.79 12.30 -16.26
N ALA A 268 36.83 12.39 -15.35
CA ALA A 268 35.49 11.84 -15.55
C ALA A 268 34.78 12.47 -16.77
N TYR A 269 34.85 13.78 -16.89
CA TYR A 269 34.29 14.51 -18.04
C TYR A 269 34.95 14.12 -19.37
N GLU A 270 36.29 14.02 -19.42
CA GLU A 270 37.01 13.60 -20.61
C GLU A 270 36.68 12.16 -21.02
N ASN A 271 36.58 11.24 -20.06
CA ASN A 271 36.16 9.87 -20.31
C ASN A 271 34.75 9.81 -20.91
N LEU A 272 33.79 10.54 -20.31
CA LEU A 272 32.41 10.62 -20.82
C LEU A 272 32.38 11.21 -22.25
N ARG A 273 33.15 12.26 -22.49
CA ARG A 273 33.24 12.89 -23.82
C ARG A 273 33.85 11.96 -24.88
N THR A 274 34.81 11.15 -24.48
CA THR A 274 35.45 10.14 -25.36
C THR A 274 34.45 9.04 -25.70
N PHE A 275 33.73 8.56 -24.71
CA PHE A 275 32.64 7.57 -24.90
C PHE A 275 31.55 8.10 -25.84
N ALA A 276 31.09 9.33 -25.65
CA ALA A 276 30.01 9.94 -26.46
C ALA A 276 30.37 10.18 -27.94
N ARG A 277 31.67 10.08 -28.33
CA ARG A 277 32.14 10.26 -29.71
C ARG A 277 32.24 8.94 -30.50
N ARG A 278 32.09 7.82 -29.83
CA ARG A 278 32.07 6.48 -30.45
C ARG A 278 30.64 6.09 -30.83
#